data_7fd17223d429fb49c4f3d5d8033623e8
#
_entry.id   7fd17223d429fb49c4f3d5d8033623e8
#
_cell.length_a   1.000
_cell.length_b   1.000
_cell.length_c   1.000
_cell.angle_alpha   90.00
_cell.angle_beta   90.00
_cell.angle_gamma   90.00
#
_symmetry.space_group_name_H-M   'P 1'
#
loop_
_entity.id
_entity.type
_entity.pdbx_description
1 polymer ?
#
loop_
_entity_poly.entity_id
_entity_poly.type
_entity_poly.pdbx_seq_one_letter_code
_entity_poly.pdbx_strand_id
1 'polypeptide(L)'
;MGVRWDGQRVDAIDRDALPGLEGRSGLLRTFDTPEFRDMQFLEVTSRTALNKVPGNGFMGGAWTINPYRGCQHACVYCFARGTHTYLELDSGRDFDTRVVVKTNVAQALDAELSRMRERPERVMLGTNTDPYQRAEGR
;
A
#
# COMPACT_ATOMS: atom_id res chain seq x y z
N MET A 1 -8.37 19.12 7.85
CA MET A 1 -7.16 18.34 8.13
C MET A 1 -6.74 17.64 6.84
N GLY A 2 -5.59 17.95 6.31
CA GLY A 2 -5.07 17.25 5.13
C GLY A 2 -4.75 15.81 5.48
N VAL A 3 -5.10 14.88 4.62
CA VAL A 3 -4.69 13.49 4.77
C VAL A 3 -3.18 13.42 4.60
N ARG A 4 -2.48 12.58 5.36
CA ARG A 4 -1.01 12.40 5.33
C ARG A 4 -0.43 12.29 3.90
N TRP A 5 -1.26 11.96 2.93
CA TRP A 5 -0.92 11.75 1.53
C TRP A 5 -1.18 12.96 0.63
N ASP A 6 -1.75 14.04 1.14
CA ASP A 6 -2.05 15.24 0.31
C ASP A 6 -0.80 15.86 -0.32
N GLY A 7 0.36 15.70 0.32
CA GLY A 7 1.67 16.10 -0.24
C GLY A 7 2.29 15.10 -1.22
N GLN A 8 1.63 13.94 -1.44
CA GLN A 8 2.13 12.86 -2.30
C GLN A 8 1.33 12.73 -3.61
N ARG A 9 0.71 13.79 -4.06
CA ARG A 9 0.01 13.83 -5.33
C ARG A 9 0.99 13.97 -6.50
N VAL A 10 0.70 13.31 -7.61
CA VAL A 10 1.56 13.34 -8.83
C VAL A 10 1.72 14.75 -9.38
N ASP A 11 0.74 15.63 -9.14
CA ASP A 11 0.74 17.03 -9.53
C ASP A 11 1.39 17.98 -8.51
N ALA A 12 1.69 17.48 -7.31
CA ALA A 12 2.44 18.25 -6.31
C ALA A 12 3.94 18.15 -6.59
N ILE A 13 4.53 19.22 -7.07
CA ILE A 13 6.00 19.34 -7.15
C ILE A 13 6.50 19.49 -5.71
N ASP A 14 6.96 18.40 -5.15
CA ASP A 14 7.64 18.41 -3.87
C ASP A 14 9.01 19.04 -4.04
N ARG A 15 9.13 20.31 -3.66
CA ARG A 15 10.39 21.08 -3.75
C ARG A 15 11.45 20.59 -2.78
N ASP A 16 11.04 19.81 -1.78
CA ASP A 16 11.92 19.21 -0.77
C ASP A 16 12.21 17.72 -1.05
N ALA A 17 11.75 17.21 -2.20
CA ALA A 17 12.04 15.84 -2.59
C ALA A 17 13.55 15.66 -2.81
N LEU A 18 14.08 14.56 -2.28
CA LEU A 18 15.47 14.18 -2.55
C LEU A 18 15.67 13.99 -4.06
N PRO A 19 16.83 14.38 -4.61
CA PRO A 19 17.14 14.18 -6.02
C PRO A 19 16.86 12.74 -6.49
N GLY A 20 16.10 12.58 -7.56
CA GLY A 20 15.68 11.29 -8.09
C GLY A 20 14.35 10.76 -7.54
N LEU A 21 13.72 11.51 -6.63
CA LEU A 21 12.40 11.19 -6.11
C LEU A 21 11.32 12.17 -6.59
N GLU A 22 11.67 13.09 -7.46
CA GLU A 22 10.78 14.06 -8.06
C GLU A 22 9.66 13.33 -8.84
N GLY A 23 8.42 13.76 -8.65
CA GLY A 23 7.25 13.21 -9.34
C GLY A 23 6.74 11.87 -8.81
N ARG A 24 7.11 11.46 -7.59
CA ARG A 24 6.62 10.22 -6.95
C ARG A 24 5.48 10.45 -5.96
N SER A 25 4.65 11.41 -6.22
CA SER A 25 3.49 11.75 -5.44
C SER A 25 2.25 10.95 -5.85
N GLY A 26 1.31 10.78 -4.94
CA GLY A 26 0.14 9.94 -5.14
C GLY A 26 -0.86 10.54 -6.13
N LEU A 27 -1.36 9.73 -7.05
CA LEU A 27 -2.46 10.06 -7.93
C LEU A 27 -3.76 9.49 -7.35
N LEU A 28 -4.75 10.35 -7.14
CA LEU A 28 -6.08 9.89 -6.79
C LEU A 28 -6.80 9.41 -8.03
N ARG A 29 -7.20 8.14 -8.04
CA ARG A 29 -7.98 7.54 -9.13
C ARG A 29 -9.34 7.08 -8.63
N THR A 30 -10.35 7.33 -9.45
CA THR A 30 -11.70 6.82 -9.28
C THR A 30 -12.16 6.13 -10.56
N PHE A 31 -13.07 5.17 -10.42
CA PHE A 31 -13.68 4.48 -11.55
C PHE A 31 -15.18 4.75 -11.57
N ASP A 32 -15.70 5.11 -12.74
CA ASP A 32 -17.13 5.37 -12.96
C ASP A 32 -17.87 4.07 -13.33
N THR A 33 -17.78 3.08 -12.46
CA THR A 33 -18.48 1.81 -12.59
C THR A 33 -19.16 1.44 -11.29
N PRO A 34 -20.30 0.71 -11.33
CA PRO A 34 -21.07 0.40 -10.12
C PRO A 34 -20.28 -0.32 -9.03
N GLU A 35 -19.35 -1.20 -9.40
CA GLU A 35 -18.53 -1.97 -8.46
C GLU A 35 -17.51 -1.13 -7.70
N PHE A 36 -17.18 0.07 -8.21
CA PHE A 36 -16.23 0.99 -7.58
C PHE A 36 -16.88 2.30 -7.11
N ARG A 37 -18.21 2.29 -6.99
CA ARG A 37 -18.93 3.48 -6.49
C ARG A 37 -18.42 3.90 -5.12
N ASP A 38 -18.19 5.20 -4.97
CA ASP A 38 -17.66 5.82 -3.75
C ASP A 38 -16.26 5.33 -3.32
N MET A 39 -15.56 4.61 -4.18
CA MET A 39 -14.20 4.18 -3.91
C MET A 39 -13.17 5.17 -4.45
N GLN A 40 -12.09 5.33 -3.69
CA GLN A 40 -10.94 6.13 -4.06
C GLN A 40 -9.68 5.27 -3.98
N PHE A 41 -8.90 5.28 -5.05
CA PHE A 41 -7.62 4.61 -5.12
C PHE A 41 -6.52 5.66 -5.14
N LEU A 42 -5.67 5.64 -4.12
CA LEU A 42 -4.54 6.55 -4.01
C LEU A 42 -3.28 5.83 -4.50
N GLU A 43 -2.85 6.13 -5.70
CA GLU A 43 -1.63 5.56 -6.28
C GLU A 43 -0.40 6.24 -5.69
N VAL A 44 0.49 5.44 -5.12
CA VAL A 44 1.74 5.90 -4.51
C VAL A 44 2.90 5.04 -4.99
N THR A 45 4.11 5.59 -4.89
CA THR A 45 5.33 4.80 -5.04
C THR A 45 5.90 4.44 -3.67
N SER A 46 6.38 3.23 -3.53
CA SER A 46 6.98 2.72 -2.30
C SER A 46 8.50 2.58 -2.47
N ARG A 47 9.24 2.90 -1.42
CA ARG A 47 10.71 2.67 -1.41
C ARG A 47 11.05 1.20 -1.24
N THR A 48 10.20 0.47 -0.51
CA THR A 48 10.40 -0.92 -0.15
C THR A 48 9.14 -1.72 -0.42
N ALA A 49 9.30 -2.97 -0.81
CA ALA A 49 8.21 -3.92 -0.97
C ALA A 49 8.18 -4.94 0.17
N LEU A 50 9.37 -5.33 0.66
CA LEU A 50 9.53 -6.33 1.71
C LEU A 50 9.47 -5.69 3.09
N ASN A 51 8.65 -6.27 3.98
CA ASN A 51 8.57 -5.91 5.38
C ASN A 51 8.89 -7.13 6.23
N LYS A 52 9.89 -7.01 7.10
CA LYS A 52 10.22 -8.08 8.04
C LYS A 52 9.25 -8.05 9.22
N VAL A 53 8.66 -9.19 9.53
CA VAL A 53 7.81 -9.33 10.71
C VAL A 53 8.71 -9.51 11.94
N PRO A 54 8.64 -8.57 12.90
CA PRO A 54 9.45 -8.68 14.12
C PRO A 54 8.92 -9.77 15.07
N GLY A 55 9.79 -10.21 15.98
CA GLY A 55 9.43 -11.07 17.11
C GLY A 55 9.46 -12.56 16.80
N ASN A 56 9.01 -13.33 17.80
CA ASN A 56 9.05 -14.79 17.81
C ASN A 56 7.64 -15.41 17.70
N GLY A 57 6.65 -14.64 17.31
CA GLY A 57 5.28 -15.13 17.11
C GLY A 57 5.15 -16.07 15.90
N PHE A 58 3.94 -16.53 15.64
CA PHE A 58 3.60 -17.43 14.53
C PHE A 58 4.18 -16.98 13.17
N MET A 59 4.27 -15.68 12.95
CA MET A 59 4.81 -15.08 11.72
C MET A 59 6.22 -14.49 11.91
N GLY A 60 6.82 -14.64 13.09
CA GLY A 60 8.12 -14.08 13.40
C GLY A 60 9.23 -14.56 12.46
N GLY A 61 10.06 -13.63 12.01
CA GLY A 61 11.13 -13.91 11.05
C GLY A 61 10.69 -14.07 9.60
N ALA A 62 9.38 -14.10 9.31
CA ALA A 62 8.87 -14.07 7.95
C ALA A 62 8.93 -12.66 7.35
N TRP A 63 8.87 -12.60 6.04
CA TRP A 63 8.74 -11.36 5.29
C TRP A 63 7.35 -11.25 4.68
N THR A 64 6.85 -10.03 4.55
CA THR A 64 5.54 -9.77 3.96
C THR A 64 5.63 -8.75 2.83
N ILE A 65 4.74 -8.89 1.86
CA ILE A 65 4.53 -7.92 0.79
C ILE A 65 3.05 -7.55 0.80
N ASN A 66 2.76 -6.26 0.91
CA ASN A 66 1.41 -5.72 0.84
C ASN A 66 1.36 -4.66 -0.27
N PRO A 67 0.87 -5.00 -1.46
CA PRO A 67 0.81 -4.07 -2.60
C PRO A 67 -0.22 -2.95 -2.40
N TYR A 68 -1.14 -3.14 -1.47
CA TYR A 68 -2.16 -2.16 -1.11
C TYR A 68 -2.15 -1.86 0.39
N ARG A 69 -2.85 -0.79 0.78
CA ARG A 69 -3.36 -0.56 2.13
C ARG A 69 -4.84 -0.27 2.03
N GLY A 70 -5.63 -0.95 2.85
CA GLY A 70 -7.06 -1.02 2.68
C GLY A 70 -7.45 -2.18 1.77
N CYS A 71 -8.72 -2.53 1.79
CA CYS A 71 -9.22 -3.67 1.05
C CYS A 71 -10.71 -3.52 0.75
N GLN A 72 -11.06 -3.56 -0.52
CA GLN A 72 -12.44 -3.42 -0.99
C GLN A 72 -13.34 -4.62 -0.66
N HIS A 73 -12.79 -5.74 -0.19
CA HIS A 73 -13.59 -6.88 0.25
C HIS A 73 -14.39 -6.60 1.52
N ALA A 74 -14.04 -5.56 2.27
CA ALA A 74 -14.82 -5.03 3.37
C ALA A 74 -15.19 -6.05 4.47
N CYS A 75 -14.34 -7.04 4.71
CA CYS A 75 -14.57 -8.02 5.78
C CYS A 75 -14.67 -7.32 7.13
N VAL A 76 -15.80 -7.48 7.82
CA VAL A 76 -16.06 -6.79 9.09
C VAL A 76 -15.10 -7.23 10.21
N TYR A 77 -14.58 -8.44 10.12
CA TYR A 77 -13.66 -9.05 11.10
C TYR A 77 -12.18 -8.85 10.76
N CYS A 78 -11.85 -8.03 9.75
CA CYS A 78 -10.47 -7.90 9.29
C CYS A 78 -9.60 -7.18 10.32
N PHE A 79 -8.57 -7.86 10.83
CA PHE A 79 -7.64 -7.28 11.81
C PHE A 79 -6.82 -6.12 11.22
N ALA A 80 -6.64 -6.07 9.90
CA ALA A 80 -5.84 -5.06 9.22
C ALA A 80 -6.49 -3.67 9.20
N ARG A 81 -7.77 -3.55 9.57
CA ARG A 81 -8.50 -2.27 9.60
C ARG A 81 -7.78 -1.19 10.40
N GLY A 82 -7.18 -1.57 11.52
CA GLY A 82 -6.41 -0.66 12.36
C GLY A 82 -5.21 -0.02 11.65
N THR A 83 -4.72 -0.58 10.56
CA THR A 83 -3.59 -0.02 9.81
C THR A 83 -3.92 1.31 9.14
N HIS A 84 -5.20 1.60 8.88
CA HIS A 84 -5.65 2.87 8.31
C HIS A 84 -5.48 4.06 9.25
N THR A 85 -5.44 3.82 10.54
CA THR A 85 -5.21 4.89 11.53
C THR A 85 -3.81 5.52 11.39
N TYR A 86 -2.83 4.78 10.89
CA TYR A 86 -1.50 5.32 10.57
C TYR A 86 -1.52 6.31 9.37
N LEU A 87 -2.59 6.28 8.60
CA LEU A 87 -2.82 7.15 7.45
C LEU A 87 -3.72 8.34 7.81
N GLU A 88 -4.09 8.48 9.09
CA GLU A 88 -5.09 9.44 9.57
C GLU A 88 -6.48 9.21 8.94
N LEU A 89 -6.75 7.97 8.56
CA LEU A 89 -8.03 7.51 8.04
C LEU A 89 -8.75 6.64 9.08
N ASP A 90 -10.08 6.57 9.00
CA ASP A 90 -10.81 5.72 9.93
C ASP A 90 -10.65 4.22 9.56
N SER A 91 -10.74 3.37 10.56
CA SER A 91 -10.59 1.92 10.40
C SER A 91 -11.84 1.22 9.88
N GLY A 92 -12.93 1.93 9.75
CA GLY A 92 -14.20 1.44 9.21
C GLY A 92 -14.30 1.65 7.70
N ARG A 93 -15.12 2.62 7.31
CA ARG A 93 -15.44 2.87 5.90
C ARG A 93 -14.22 3.26 5.06
N ASP A 94 -13.29 4.05 5.62
CA ASP A 94 -12.10 4.45 4.88
C ASP A 94 -11.21 3.27 4.53
N PHE A 95 -11.13 2.25 5.38
CA PHE A 95 -10.41 1.02 5.06
C PHE A 95 -10.99 0.32 3.83
N ASP A 96 -12.29 0.33 3.68
CA ASP A 96 -13.01 -0.33 2.59
C ASP A 96 -13.04 0.48 1.29
N THR A 97 -12.98 1.79 1.39
CA THR A 97 -13.26 2.71 0.26
C THR A 97 -12.09 3.61 -0.14
N ARG A 98 -11.09 3.76 0.72
CA ARG A 98 -9.89 4.54 0.46
C ARG A 98 -8.66 3.64 0.45
N VAL A 99 -8.40 3.07 -0.70
CA VAL A 99 -7.33 2.08 -0.90
C VAL A 99 -6.08 2.76 -1.43
N VAL A 100 -4.96 2.58 -0.71
CA VAL A 100 -3.65 3.02 -1.19
C VAL A 100 -3.07 1.92 -2.08
N VAL A 101 -2.66 2.30 -3.28
CA VAL A 101 -2.09 1.40 -4.29
C VAL A 101 -0.62 1.71 -4.48
N LYS A 102 0.25 0.75 -4.23
CA LYS A 102 1.69 0.87 -4.45
C LYS A 102 2.00 0.42 -5.88
N THR A 103 2.08 1.36 -6.80
CA THR A 103 2.19 1.07 -8.24
C THR A 103 3.52 0.47 -8.67
N ASN A 104 4.57 0.63 -7.86
CA ASN A 104 5.93 0.18 -8.17
C ASN A 104 6.40 -1.01 -7.31
N VAL A 105 5.49 -1.81 -6.77
CA VAL A 105 5.85 -2.92 -5.86
C VAL A 105 6.82 -3.90 -6.53
N ALA A 106 6.59 -4.25 -7.78
CA ALA A 106 7.44 -5.19 -8.50
C ALA A 106 8.88 -4.66 -8.67
N GLN A 107 9.02 -3.39 -9.05
CA GLN A 107 10.32 -2.74 -9.22
C GLN A 107 11.06 -2.58 -7.88
N ALA A 108 10.34 -2.20 -6.83
CA ALA A 108 10.90 -2.08 -5.49
C ALA A 108 11.38 -3.44 -4.98
N LEU A 109 10.59 -4.48 -5.18
CA LEU A 109 10.92 -5.85 -4.80
C LEU A 109 12.18 -6.35 -5.53
N ASP A 110 12.25 -6.15 -6.84
CA ASP A 110 13.42 -6.55 -7.64
C ASP A 110 14.69 -5.85 -7.15
N ALA A 111 14.61 -4.54 -6.89
CA ALA A 111 15.73 -3.78 -6.36
C ALA A 111 16.17 -4.25 -4.96
N GLU A 112 15.23 -4.60 -4.08
CA GLU A 112 15.56 -5.12 -2.75
C GLU A 112 16.21 -6.49 -2.82
N LEU A 113 15.63 -7.42 -3.57
CA LEU A 113 16.17 -8.78 -3.72
C LEU A 113 17.55 -8.79 -4.37
N SER A 114 17.82 -7.86 -5.28
CA SER A 114 19.13 -7.72 -5.93
C SER A 114 20.24 -7.25 -4.97
N ARG A 115 19.88 -6.56 -3.89
CA ARG A 115 20.83 -6.06 -2.88
C ARG A 115 21.02 -7.02 -1.71
N MET A 116 20.11 -7.97 -1.52
CA MET A 116 20.17 -8.90 -0.39
C MET A 116 21.22 -9.98 -0.62
N ARG A 117 22.08 -10.19 0.39
CA ARG A 117 23.05 -11.31 0.39
C ARG A 117 22.33 -12.65 0.54
N GLU A 118 21.30 -12.67 1.40
CA GLU A 118 20.47 -13.84 1.66
C GLU A 118 19.02 -13.48 1.35
N ARG A 119 18.40 -14.26 0.48
CA ARG A 119 17.00 -14.07 0.12
C ARG A 119 16.09 -14.62 1.21
N PRO A 120 14.90 -14.04 1.41
CA PRO A 120 13.94 -14.58 2.34
C PRO A 120 13.55 -16.01 1.98
N GLU A 121 13.59 -16.91 2.95
CA GLU A 121 13.08 -18.29 2.75
C GLU A 121 11.56 -18.31 2.62
N ARG A 122 10.89 -17.38 3.31
CA ARG A 122 9.43 -17.32 3.37
C ARG A 122 8.97 -15.88 3.21
N VAL A 123 8.08 -15.69 2.24
CA VAL A 123 7.41 -14.42 1.99
C VAL A 123 5.91 -14.68 1.96
N MET A 124 5.16 -13.87 2.72
CA MET A 124 3.69 -13.88 2.71
C MET A 124 3.18 -12.69 1.92
N LEU A 125 2.31 -12.95 0.96
CA LEU A 125 1.70 -11.94 0.13
C LEU A 125 0.30 -11.60 0.64
N GLY A 126 0.04 -10.30 0.89
CA GLY A 126 -1.28 -9.84 1.26
C GLY A 126 -1.70 -10.14 2.69
N THR A 127 -0.82 -9.94 3.67
CA THR A 127 -1.16 -10.16 5.09
C THR A 127 -2.06 -9.07 5.68
N ASN A 128 -1.96 -7.84 5.17
CA ASN A 128 -2.76 -6.69 5.62
C ASN A 128 -3.74 -6.18 4.56
N THR A 129 -3.85 -6.89 3.46
CA THR A 129 -4.71 -6.54 2.32
C THR A 129 -4.87 -7.79 1.45
N ASP A 130 -5.78 -7.74 0.48
CA ASP A 130 -5.85 -8.76 -0.55
C ASP A 130 -5.05 -8.29 -1.78
N PRO A 131 -4.04 -9.04 -2.25
CA PRO A 131 -3.30 -8.69 -3.45
C PRO A 131 -4.11 -8.86 -4.74
N TYR A 132 -5.21 -9.60 -4.68
CA TYR A 132 -6.11 -9.86 -5.81
C TYR A 132 -7.42 -9.08 -5.68
N GLN A 133 -7.32 -7.80 -5.33
CA GLN A 133 -8.50 -6.93 -5.31
C GLN A 133 -9.09 -6.75 -6.71
N ARG A 134 -10.38 -6.39 -6.78
CA ARG A 134 -11.06 -6.16 -8.07
C ARG A 134 -10.40 -5.11 -8.95
N ALA A 135 -9.64 -4.19 -8.35
CA ALA A 135 -8.90 -3.15 -9.06
C ALA A 135 -7.61 -3.67 -9.71
N GLU A 136 -7.18 -4.89 -9.41
CA GLU A 136 -5.95 -5.45 -9.95
C GLU A 136 -6.02 -5.57 -11.47
N GLY A 137 -5.00 -5.02 -12.15
CA GLY A 137 -4.93 -5.02 -13.60
C GLY A 137 -5.76 -3.92 -14.31
N ARG A 138 -6.27 -2.92 -13.56
CA ARG A 138 -7.05 -1.82 -14.11
C ARG A 138 -6.29 -0.51 -14.24
#